data_c831495c00e1bafc8877e7f7ab3fc100
#
_entry.id   c831495c00e1bafc8877e7f7ab3fc100
#
_cell.length_a   1.000
_cell.length_b   1.000
_cell.length_c   1.000
_cell.angle_alpha   90.00
_cell.angle_beta   90.00
_cell.angle_gamma   90.00
#
_symmetry.space_group_name_H-M   'P 1'
#
loop_
_entity.id
_entity.type
_entity.pdbx_description
1 polymer ?
#
loop_
_entity_poly.entity_id
_entity_poly.type
_entity_poly.pdbx_seq_one_letter_code
_entity_poly.pdbx_strand_id
1 'polypeptide(L)'
;MTRDQQRLVDYLTHIVEAIERINYYTGGMDEGTFLRDQLVQDAVIRNFEIIGEASNNIEKRYPEFAAAHPELPLSFAYQMRNALAHGYFKVDFEIVWKTVQRSLPGLLVQIREALTSITGPDIEGMVL
;
A
#
# COMPACT_ATOMS: atom_id res chain seq x y z
N MET A 1 -18.74 9.83 -11.99
CA MET A 1 -17.27 9.84 -11.77
C MET A 1 -16.58 9.96 -13.13
N THR A 2 -15.64 10.87 -13.23
CA THR A 2 -14.88 11.04 -14.47
C THR A 2 -13.87 9.91 -14.62
N ARG A 3 -13.31 9.78 -15.84
CA ARG A 3 -12.26 8.80 -16.12
C ARG A 3 -11.03 9.02 -15.22
N ASP A 4 -10.65 10.28 -14.98
CA ASP A 4 -9.53 10.62 -14.11
C ASP A 4 -9.80 10.22 -12.67
N GLN A 5 -11.01 10.48 -12.17
CA GLN A 5 -11.39 10.08 -10.82
C GLN A 5 -11.38 8.55 -10.69
N GLN A 6 -11.87 7.84 -11.70
CA GLN A 6 -11.84 6.38 -11.70
C GLN A 6 -10.42 5.85 -11.63
N ARG A 7 -9.51 6.47 -12.37
CA ARG A 7 -8.10 6.05 -12.35
C ARG A 7 -7.46 6.27 -10.99
N LEU A 8 -7.78 7.38 -10.33
CA LEU A 8 -7.31 7.62 -8.96
C LEU A 8 -7.84 6.55 -8.01
N VAL A 9 -9.14 6.24 -8.11
CA VAL A 9 -9.75 5.17 -7.31
C VAL A 9 -9.05 3.84 -7.57
N ASP A 10 -8.70 3.54 -8.82
CA ASP A 10 -7.99 2.31 -9.16
C ASP A 10 -6.62 2.23 -8.48
N TYR A 11 -5.85 3.32 -8.48
CA TYR A 11 -4.56 3.34 -7.79
C TYR A 11 -4.70 3.13 -6.29
N LEU A 12 -5.66 3.82 -5.67
CA LEU A 12 -5.91 3.64 -4.23
C LEU A 12 -6.36 2.22 -3.92
N THR A 13 -7.19 1.65 -4.78
CA THR A 13 -7.67 0.27 -4.64
C THR A 13 -6.51 -0.72 -4.76
N HIS A 14 -5.56 -0.49 -5.67
CA HIS A 14 -4.37 -1.33 -5.80
C HIS A 14 -3.56 -1.34 -4.50
N ILE A 15 -3.46 -0.18 -3.84
CA ILE A 15 -2.75 -0.11 -2.54
C ILE A 15 -3.49 -0.95 -1.50
N VAL A 16 -4.81 -0.80 -1.39
CA VAL A 16 -5.62 -1.57 -0.44
C VAL A 16 -5.43 -3.07 -0.68
N GLU A 17 -5.58 -3.50 -1.93
CA GLU A 17 -5.47 -4.91 -2.28
C GLU A 17 -4.08 -5.47 -1.98
N ALA A 18 -3.04 -4.68 -2.25
CA ALA A 18 -1.67 -5.11 -1.95
C ALA A 18 -1.44 -5.28 -0.44
N ILE A 19 -1.95 -4.35 0.37
CA ILE A 19 -1.85 -4.45 1.82
C ILE A 19 -2.62 -5.67 2.33
N GLU A 20 -3.82 -5.90 1.79
CA GLU A 20 -4.63 -7.05 2.19
C GLU A 20 -3.93 -8.38 1.85
N ARG A 21 -3.27 -8.45 0.68
CA ARG A 21 -2.47 -9.64 0.32
C ARG A 21 -1.32 -9.84 1.29
N ILE A 22 -0.60 -8.77 1.64
CA ILE A 22 0.50 -8.86 2.61
C ILE A 22 -0.04 -9.39 3.95
N ASN A 23 -1.16 -8.86 4.42
CA ASN A 23 -1.77 -9.31 5.66
C ASN A 23 -2.18 -10.77 5.61
N TYR A 24 -2.70 -11.21 4.46
CA TYR A 24 -3.07 -12.60 4.26
C TYR A 24 -1.85 -13.53 4.32
N TYR A 25 -0.76 -13.15 3.62
CA TYR A 25 0.45 -13.98 3.58
C TYR A 25 1.15 -14.06 4.93
N THR A 26 1.12 -12.97 5.70
CA THR A 26 1.83 -12.90 6.98
C THR A 26 0.96 -13.24 8.18
N GLY A 27 -0.34 -13.43 7.96
CA GLY A 27 -1.27 -13.73 9.05
C GLY A 27 -0.87 -14.98 9.82
N GLY A 28 -0.83 -14.86 11.13
CA GLY A 28 -0.44 -15.96 12.00
C GLY A 28 1.06 -16.20 12.11
N MET A 29 1.88 -15.43 11.38
CA MET A 29 3.33 -15.55 11.47
C MET A 29 3.88 -14.66 12.59
N ASP A 30 4.97 -15.12 13.20
CA ASP A 30 5.83 -14.26 14.00
C ASP A 30 7.06 -13.83 13.17
N GLU A 31 7.86 -12.94 13.72
CA GLU A 31 9.05 -12.42 13.02
C GLU A 31 10.00 -13.55 12.62
N GLY A 32 10.26 -14.49 13.53
CA GLY A 32 11.16 -15.59 13.26
C GLY A 32 10.70 -16.44 12.09
N THR A 33 9.41 -16.73 12.00
CA THR A 33 8.85 -17.49 10.89
C THR A 33 8.98 -16.73 9.58
N PHE A 34 8.68 -15.43 9.61
CA PHE A 34 8.81 -14.58 8.42
C PHE A 34 10.26 -14.53 7.93
N LEU A 35 11.22 -14.43 8.85
CA LEU A 35 12.64 -14.34 8.48
C LEU A 35 13.19 -15.65 7.89
N ARG A 36 12.45 -16.75 8.01
CA ARG A 36 12.84 -18.05 7.44
C ARG A 36 12.02 -18.48 6.23
N ASP A 37 11.04 -17.65 5.83
CA ASP A 37 10.12 -18.03 4.75
C ASP A 37 10.35 -17.16 3.51
N GLN A 38 11.22 -17.64 2.63
CA GLN A 38 11.59 -16.91 1.43
C GLN A 38 10.40 -16.69 0.49
N LEU A 39 9.50 -17.66 0.40
CA LEU A 39 8.32 -17.52 -0.47
C LEU A 39 7.45 -16.34 -0.02
N VAL A 40 7.18 -16.25 1.27
CA VAL A 40 6.38 -15.16 1.82
C VAL A 40 7.14 -13.83 1.70
N GLN A 41 8.45 -13.83 1.96
CA GLN A 41 9.29 -12.64 1.78
C GLN A 41 9.16 -12.08 0.37
N ASP A 42 9.30 -12.93 -0.63
CA ASP A 42 9.22 -12.52 -2.04
C ASP A 42 7.83 -11.99 -2.38
N ALA A 43 6.78 -12.63 -1.88
CA ALA A 43 5.41 -12.18 -2.11
C ALA A 43 5.15 -10.81 -1.45
N VAL A 44 5.65 -10.60 -0.24
CA VAL A 44 5.53 -9.33 0.47
C VAL A 44 6.25 -8.22 -0.29
N ILE A 45 7.48 -8.46 -0.73
CA ILE A 45 8.25 -7.49 -1.49
C ILE A 45 7.52 -7.10 -2.78
N ARG A 46 6.96 -8.09 -3.50
CA ARG A 46 6.20 -7.81 -4.72
C ARG A 46 5.03 -6.86 -4.43
N ASN A 47 4.35 -7.05 -3.32
CA ASN A 47 3.23 -6.19 -2.97
C ASN A 47 3.68 -4.81 -2.48
N PHE A 48 4.84 -4.69 -1.85
CA PHE A 48 5.43 -3.38 -1.57
C PHE A 48 5.76 -2.62 -2.86
N GLU A 49 6.23 -3.32 -3.89
CA GLU A 49 6.46 -2.70 -5.19
C GLU A 49 5.16 -2.15 -5.78
N ILE A 50 4.07 -2.90 -5.66
CA ILE A 50 2.75 -2.45 -6.13
C ILE A 50 2.31 -1.19 -5.38
N ILE A 51 2.45 -1.19 -4.06
CA ILE A 51 2.11 -0.02 -3.23
C ILE A 51 2.92 1.21 -3.67
N GLY A 52 4.22 1.04 -3.85
CA GLY A 52 5.10 2.13 -4.23
C GLY A 52 4.82 2.66 -5.62
N GLU A 53 4.52 1.78 -6.57
CA GLU A 53 4.18 2.16 -7.94
C GLU A 53 2.88 2.96 -7.98
N ALA A 54 1.85 2.48 -7.30
CA ALA A 54 0.57 3.18 -7.22
C ALA A 54 0.72 4.53 -6.53
N SER A 55 1.50 4.57 -5.43
CA SER A 55 1.76 5.82 -4.70
C SER A 55 2.47 6.85 -5.56
N ASN A 56 3.46 6.43 -6.34
CA ASN A 56 4.16 7.31 -7.26
C ASN A 56 3.23 7.87 -8.33
N ASN A 57 2.36 7.03 -8.88
CA ASN A 57 1.39 7.46 -9.88
C ASN A 57 0.42 8.50 -9.30
N ILE A 58 0.00 8.31 -8.06
CA ILE A 58 -0.89 9.26 -7.39
C ILE A 58 -0.18 10.61 -7.22
N GLU A 59 1.06 10.62 -6.72
CA GLU A 59 1.80 11.87 -6.54
C GLU A 59 2.01 12.61 -7.85
N LYS A 60 2.37 11.91 -8.92
CA LYS A 60 2.67 12.52 -10.20
C LYS A 60 1.45 13.01 -10.94
N ARG A 61 0.38 12.23 -10.92
CA ARG A 61 -0.81 12.49 -11.74
C ARG A 61 -1.90 13.25 -11.00
N TYR A 62 -1.89 13.20 -9.68
CA TYR A 62 -2.91 13.80 -8.83
C TYR A 62 -2.26 14.61 -7.71
N PRO A 63 -1.43 15.62 -8.07
CA PRO A 63 -0.70 16.39 -7.05
C PRO A 63 -1.64 17.14 -6.11
N GLU A 64 -2.81 17.55 -6.58
CA GLU A 64 -3.80 18.22 -5.73
C GLU A 64 -4.35 17.27 -4.67
N PHE A 65 -4.64 16.03 -5.07
CA PHE A 65 -5.07 15.02 -4.11
C PHE A 65 -3.97 14.74 -3.08
N ALA A 66 -2.73 14.57 -3.52
CA ALA A 66 -1.62 14.31 -2.62
C ALA A 66 -1.42 15.45 -1.64
N ALA A 67 -1.55 16.70 -2.10
CA ALA A 67 -1.44 17.87 -1.24
C ALA A 67 -2.58 17.97 -0.24
N ALA A 68 -3.78 17.54 -0.63
CA ALA A 68 -4.95 17.55 0.25
C ALA A 68 -4.93 16.42 1.28
N HIS A 69 -4.07 15.40 1.10
CA HIS A 69 -3.96 14.25 1.98
C HIS A 69 -2.52 14.06 2.47
N PRO A 70 -1.98 15.04 3.23
CA PRO A 70 -0.59 14.94 3.69
C PRO A 70 -0.38 13.79 4.68
N GLU A 71 -1.44 13.24 5.25
CA GLU A 71 -1.38 12.08 6.12
C GLU A 71 -1.00 10.80 5.39
N LEU A 72 -1.13 10.76 4.05
CA LEU A 72 -0.77 9.59 3.26
C LEU A 72 0.73 9.63 2.96
N PRO A 73 1.52 8.64 3.40
CA PRO A 73 2.97 8.62 3.19
C PRO A 73 3.34 8.09 1.80
N LEU A 74 2.83 8.75 0.75
CA LEU A 74 3.01 8.30 -0.63
C LEU A 74 4.47 8.32 -1.07
N SER A 75 5.20 9.39 -0.75
CA SER A 75 6.63 9.49 -1.06
C SER A 75 7.44 8.40 -0.38
N PHE A 76 7.13 8.13 0.88
CA PHE A 76 7.81 7.07 1.64
C PHE A 76 7.59 5.71 0.99
N ALA A 77 6.34 5.42 0.61
CA ALA A 77 6.01 4.15 -0.03
C ALA A 77 6.77 3.99 -1.36
N TYR A 78 6.86 5.06 -2.14
CA TYR A 78 7.61 5.03 -3.40
C TYR A 78 9.11 4.84 -3.15
N GLN A 79 9.69 5.53 -2.17
CA GLN A 79 11.09 5.38 -1.83
C GLN A 79 11.42 3.97 -1.35
N MET A 80 10.53 3.37 -0.56
CA MET A 80 10.71 1.99 -0.13
C MET A 80 10.67 1.03 -1.32
N ARG A 81 9.75 1.23 -2.24
CA ARG A 81 9.68 0.44 -3.48
C ARG A 81 11.00 0.52 -4.25
N ASN A 82 11.57 1.73 -4.38
CA ASN A 82 12.83 1.90 -5.08
C ASN A 82 13.98 1.18 -4.38
N ALA A 83 14.06 1.27 -3.07
CA ALA A 83 15.09 0.59 -2.30
C ALA A 83 15.01 -0.93 -2.49
N LEU A 84 13.79 -1.47 -2.54
CA LEU A 84 13.58 -2.91 -2.73
C LEU A 84 13.81 -3.35 -4.18
N ALA A 85 13.34 -2.55 -5.13
CA ALA A 85 13.39 -2.92 -6.56
C ALA A 85 14.78 -2.82 -7.15
N HIS A 86 15.61 -1.90 -6.67
CA HIS A 86 16.97 -1.75 -7.17
C HIS A 86 17.95 -2.75 -6.55
N GLY A 87 17.42 -3.66 -5.75
CA GLY A 87 18.10 -4.91 -5.46
C GLY A 87 19.46 -4.75 -4.82
N TYR A 88 19.61 -3.75 -4.01
CA TYR A 88 20.85 -3.65 -3.29
C TYR A 88 20.92 -4.83 -2.34
N PHE A 89 21.41 -5.86 -2.84
CA PHE A 89 21.95 -7.10 -2.30
C PHE A 89 21.44 -7.59 -0.96
N LYS A 90 20.90 -6.71 -0.11
CA LYS A 90 20.39 -7.11 1.20
C LYS A 90 19.17 -6.28 1.54
N VAL A 91 18.03 -6.84 1.19
CA VAL A 91 16.77 -6.36 1.77
C VAL A 91 16.84 -6.73 3.25
N ASP A 92 16.65 -5.74 4.10
CA ASP A 92 16.58 -5.99 5.53
C ASP A 92 15.15 -6.43 5.88
N PHE A 93 14.96 -7.74 5.98
CA PHE A 93 13.64 -8.31 6.24
C PHE A 93 13.11 -8.01 7.64
N GLU A 94 13.97 -7.67 8.58
CA GLU A 94 13.51 -7.18 9.89
C GLU A 94 12.80 -5.85 9.75
N ILE A 95 13.32 -4.95 8.92
CA ILE A 95 12.67 -3.67 8.62
C ILE A 95 11.37 -3.91 7.87
N VAL A 96 11.37 -4.83 6.90
CA VAL A 96 10.15 -5.19 6.16
C VAL A 96 9.09 -5.68 7.13
N TRP A 97 9.43 -6.59 8.04
CA TRP A 97 8.50 -7.12 9.02
C TRP A 97 7.92 -6.01 9.90
N LYS A 98 8.77 -5.13 10.42
CA LYS A 98 8.32 -4.00 11.24
C LYS A 98 7.38 -3.08 10.47
N THR A 99 7.66 -2.85 9.20
CA THR A 99 6.80 -2.03 8.33
C THR A 99 5.43 -2.68 8.17
N VAL A 100 5.39 -4.00 7.94
CA VAL A 100 4.14 -4.74 7.83
C VAL A 100 3.31 -4.61 9.12
N GLN A 101 3.96 -4.73 10.27
CA GLN A 101 3.27 -4.76 11.55
C GLN A 101 2.87 -3.37 12.07
N ARG A 102 3.69 -2.37 11.80
CA ARG A 102 3.54 -1.03 12.42
C ARG A 102 3.00 0.03 11.48
N SER A 103 3.36 -0.03 10.20
CA SER A 103 3.04 1.05 9.25
C SER A 103 1.85 0.73 8.37
N LEU A 104 1.72 -0.51 7.90
CA LEU A 104 0.65 -0.87 6.97
C LEU A 104 -0.75 -0.76 7.55
N PRO A 105 -1.02 -1.13 8.82
CA PRO A 105 -2.38 -0.99 9.35
C PRO A 105 -2.89 0.45 9.30
N GLY A 106 -2.06 1.42 9.67
CA GLY A 106 -2.43 2.83 9.60
C GLY A 106 -2.64 3.31 8.18
N LEU A 107 -1.75 2.91 7.27
CA LEU A 107 -1.88 3.25 5.85
C LEU A 107 -3.17 2.70 5.27
N LEU A 108 -3.52 1.47 5.59
CA LEU A 108 -4.76 0.85 5.13
C LEU A 108 -5.99 1.65 5.54
N VAL A 109 -6.06 2.06 6.81
CA VAL A 109 -7.16 2.88 7.31
C VAL A 109 -7.22 4.21 6.56
N GLN A 110 -6.09 4.88 6.39
CA GLN A 110 -6.02 6.17 5.72
C GLN A 110 -6.45 6.09 4.25
N ILE A 111 -6.01 5.05 3.54
CA ILE A 111 -6.39 4.86 2.14
C ILE A 111 -7.88 4.55 2.01
N ARG A 112 -8.43 3.73 2.90
CA ARG A 112 -9.87 3.44 2.91
C ARG A 112 -10.70 4.68 3.18
N GLU A 113 -10.27 5.53 4.10
CA GLU A 113 -10.93 6.80 4.36
C GLU A 113 -10.89 7.72 3.13
N ALA A 114 -9.75 7.78 2.45
CA ALA A 114 -9.62 8.57 1.23
C ALA A 114 -10.54 8.04 0.12
N LEU A 115 -10.64 6.72 -0.03
CA LEU A 115 -11.57 6.10 -0.99
C LEU A 115 -13.02 6.45 -0.67
N THR A 116 -13.42 6.36 0.59
CA THR A 116 -14.77 6.71 1.02
C THR A 116 -15.06 8.17 0.71
N SER A 117 -14.08 9.06 0.92
CA SER A 117 -14.23 10.48 0.62
C SER A 117 -14.50 10.74 -0.85
N ILE A 118 -13.87 9.98 -1.75
CA ILE A 118 -14.03 10.14 -3.21
C ILE A 118 -15.32 9.50 -3.68
N THR A 119 -15.59 8.27 -3.25
CA THR A 119 -16.75 7.49 -3.72
C THR A 119 -18.04 7.79 -2.96
N GLY A 120 -17.93 8.36 -1.76
CA GLY A 120 -19.06 8.66 -0.90
C GLY A 120 -19.50 7.46 -0.07
N PRO A 121 -20.00 7.72 1.16
CA PRO A 121 -20.45 6.64 2.04
C PRO A 121 -21.72 5.94 1.54
N ASP A 122 -22.50 6.61 0.69
CA ASP A 122 -23.80 6.10 0.22
C ASP A 122 -23.67 4.88 -0.67
N ILE A 123 -22.51 4.67 -1.28
CA ILE A 123 -22.29 3.52 -2.15
C ILE A 123 -22.37 2.22 -1.36
N GLU A 124 -21.81 2.18 -0.17
CA GLU A 124 -21.90 1.00 0.69
C GLU A 124 -23.34 0.76 1.15
N GLY A 125 -24.05 1.82 1.49
CA GLY A 125 -25.46 1.71 1.85
C GLY A 125 -26.35 1.22 0.72
N MET A 126 -25.98 1.51 -0.50
CA MET A 126 -26.76 1.08 -1.69
C MET A 126 -26.56 -0.38 -2.04
N VAL A 127 -25.46 -0.98 -1.61
CA VAL A 127 -25.15 -2.38 -1.90
C VAL A 127 -25.89 -3.31 -0.94
N LEU A 128 -26.32 -2.78 0.17
CA LEU A 128 -27.06 -3.54 1.16
C LEU A 128 -28.54 -3.60 0.83
#